data_4a4b971ea8722d823986af6d72ddf564
#
_entry.id   4a4b971ea8722d823986af6d72ddf564
#
_cell.length_a   1.000
_cell.length_b   1.000
_cell.length_c   1.000
_cell.angle_alpha   90.00
_cell.angle_beta   90.00
_cell.angle_gamma   90.00
#
_symmetry.space_group_name_H-M   'P 1'
#
loop_
_entity.id
_entity.type
_entity.pdbx_description
1 polymer ?
#
loop_
_entity_poly.entity_id
_entity_poly.type
_entity_poly.pdbx_seq_one_letter_code
_entity_poly.pdbx_strand_id
1 'polypeptide(L)'
;MALVLGNSAYQNVPPLTNPVNDAALMADTFKKAGFDLVELKQNLTVQETRRVLRDFADKSNDADIAVIYYAGHGIEVDGTNYLIPVDARLARDFDVEDEAERRYCRLICCKTVC
;
A
#
# COMPACT_ATOMS: atom_id res chain seq x y z
N MET A 1 10.08 11.26 4.77
CA MET A 1 8.68 10.84 4.98
C MET A 1 8.48 9.38 4.62
N ALA A 2 7.67 8.68 5.36
CA ALA A 2 7.29 7.30 5.05
C ALA A 2 5.77 7.14 5.17
N LEU A 3 5.17 6.47 4.19
CA LEU A 3 3.79 5.99 4.22
C LEU A 3 3.83 4.47 4.29
N VAL A 4 3.19 3.91 5.29
CA VAL A 4 3.15 2.47 5.52
C VAL A 4 1.71 1.97 5.41
N LEU A 5 1.49 1.04 4.51
CA LEU A 5 0.16 0.48 4.21
C LEU A 5 0.15 -1.01 4.52
N GLY A 6 -0.86 -1.46 5.26
CA GLY A 6 -1.06 -2.87 5.56
C GLY A 6 -2.52 -3.28 5.38
N ASN A 7 -2.79 -4.22 4.47
CA ASN A 7 -4.13 -4.72 4.20
C ASN A 7 -4.24 -6.20 4.54
N SER A 8 -5.06 -6.53 5.52
CA SER A 8 -5.31 -7.89 6.00
C SER A 8 -6.77 -8.31 5.87
N ALA A 9 -7.71 -7.41 6.18
CA ALA A 9 -9.14 -7.72 6.29
C ALA A 9 -9.86 -7.63 4.94
N TYR A 10 -9.46 -8.46 3.99
CA TYR A 10 -10.07 -8.51 2.66
C TYR A 10 -11.50 -9.04 2.72
N GLN A 11 -12.41 -8.36 1.99
CA GLN A 11 -13.85 -8.67 1.99
C GLN A 11 -14.22 -9.80 1.03
N ASN A 12 -13.50 -9.92 -0.10
CA ASN A 12 -13.87 -10.81 -1.21
C ASN A 12 -12.81 -11.87 -1.54
N VAL A 13 -11.73 -11.92 -0.78
CA VAL A 13 -10.67 -12.93 -0.85
C VAL A 13 -10.27 -13.32 0.57
N PRO A 14 -9.56 -14.44 0.77
CA PRO A 14 -9.15 -14.84 2.12
C PRO A 14 -8.34 -13.75 2.82
N PRO A 15 -8.64 -13.45 4.09
CA PRO A 15 -7.87 -12.47 4.84
C PRO A 15 -6.44 -12.96 5.09
N LEU A 16 -5.54 -11.99 5.30
CA LEU A 16 -4.15 -12.25 5.63
C LEU A 16 -3.90 -11.89 7.10
N THR A 17 -3.05 -12.67 7.79
CA THR A 17 -2.75 -12.41 9.21
C THR A 17 -1.59 -11.45 9.42
N ASN A 18 -0.59 -11.46 8.55
CA ASN A 18 0.68 -10.78 8.75
C ASN A 18 0.75 -9.31 8.29
N PRO A 19 0.07 -8.86 7.21
CA PRO A 19 0.30 -7.52 6.66
C PRO A 19 0.12 -6.37 7.64
N VAL A 20 -0.90 -6.45 8.50
CA VAL A 20 -1.15 -5.41 9.51
C VAL A 20 -0.01 -5.36 10.52
N ASN A 21 0.46 -6.53 10.97
CA ASN A 21 1.59 -6.63 11.90
C ASN A 21 2.90 -6.18 11.25
N ASP A 22 3.15 -6.59 10.01
CA ASP A 22 4.34 -6.19 9.26
C ASP A 22 4.36 -4.68 9.02
N ALA A 23 3.22 -4.09 8.70
CA ALA A 23 3.09 -2.65 8.52
C ALA A 23 3.39 -1.88 9.82
N ALA A 24 2.85 -2.34 10.95
CA ALA A 24 3.11 -1.74 12.26
C ALA A 24 4.61 -1.80 12.61
N LEU A 25 5.25 -2.94 12.37
CA LEU A 25 6.68 -3.12 12.61
C LEU A 25 7.52 -2.19 11.71
N MET A 26 7.17 -2.08 10.44
CA MET A 26 7.87 -1.20 9.51
C MET A 26 7.67 0.28 9.84
N ALA A 27 6.49 0.69 10.28
CA ALA A 27 6.26 2.05 10.75
C ALA A 27 7.16 2.39 11.93
N ASP A 28 7.28 1.49 12.89
CA ASP A 28 8.17 1.64 14.04
C ASP A 28 9.64 1.70 13.60
N THR A 29 10.03 0.85 12.66
CA THR A 29 11.39 0.84 12.09
C THR A 29 11.74 2.17 11.43
N PHE A 30 10.83 2.75 10.64
CA PHE A 30 11.06 4.05 10.01
C PHE A 30 11.18 5.18 11.04
N LYS A 31 10.36 5.16 12.10
CA LYS A 31 10.48 6.12 13.20
C LYS A 31 11.84 6.04 13.88
N LYS A 32 12.32 4.83 14.18
CA LYS A 32 13.64 4.59 14.78
C LYS A 32 14.79 4.98 13.86
N ALA A 33 14.58 4.87 12.53
CA ALA A 33 15.57 5.28 11.53
C ALA A 33 15.68 6.80 11.36
N GLY A 34 14.80 7.59 12.01
CA GLY A 34 14.85 9.05 12.00
C GLY A 34 13.97 9.71 10.93
N PHE A 35 13.00 9.01 10.36
CA PHE A 35 12.03 9.64 9.47
C PHE A 35 11.17 10.65 10.24
N ASP A 36 11.10 11.89 9.73
CA ASP A 36 10.39 12.99 10.38
C ASP A 36 8.88 12.76 10.45
N LEU A 37 8.31 12.18 9.39
CA LEU A 37 6.89 11.85 9.30
C LEU A 37 6.72 10.42 8.86
N VAL A 38 6.02 9.63 9.68
CA VAL A 38 5.64 8.25 9.38
C VAL A 38 4.14 8.11 9.55
N GLU A 39 3.44 7.80 8.46
CA GLU A 39 1.99 7.54 8.45
C GLU A 39 1.75 6.06 8.30
N LEU A 40 0.96 5.48 9.20
CA LEU A 40 0.52 4.08 9.16
C LEU A 40 -0.97 4.04 8.84
N LYS A 41 -1.34 3.35 7.77
CA LYS A 41 -2.72 3.11 7.36
C LYS A 41 -2.97 1.62 7.17
N GLN A 42 -4.12 1.15 7.60
CA GLN A 42 -4.45 -0.27 7.58
C GLN A 42 -5.86 -0.49 7.02
N ASN A 43 -6.03 -1.59 6.28
CA ASN A 43 -7.32 -2.06 5.77
C ASN A 43 -8.08 -0.98 4.96
N LEU A 44 -7.41 -0.41 3.97
CA LEU A 44 -7.97 0.66 3.15
C LEU A 44 -8.81 0.12 1.99
N THR A 45 -9.95 0.77 1.75
CA THR A 45 -10.73 0.63 0.52
C THR A 45 -10.00 1.28 -0.66
N VAL A 46 -10.47 1.06 -1.89
CA VAL A 46 -9.86 1.68 -3.08
C VAL A 46 -9.90 3.20 -3.02
N GLN A 47 -11.03 3.77 -2.57
CA GLN A 47 -11.16 5.23 -2.46
C GLN A 47 -10.26 5.82 -1.38
N GLU A 48 -10.18 5.16 -0.22
CA GLU A 48 -9.29 5.56 0.86
C GLU A 48 -7.82 5.46 0.44
N THR A 49 -7.45 4.39 -0.27
CA THR A 49 -6.09 4.21 -0.79
C THR A 49 -5.71 5.35 -1.73
N ARG A 50 -6.59 5.69 -2.68
CA ARG A 50 -6.35 6.80 -3.63
C ARG A 50 -6.18 8.13 -2.91
N ARG A 51 -7.01 8.40 -1.91
CA ARG A 51 -6.93 9.64 -1.11
C ARG A 51 -5.62 9.71 -0.34
N VAL A 52 -5.26 8.64 0.37
CA VAL A 52 -4.04 8.57 1.16
C VAL A 52 -2.78 8.76 0.29
N LEU A 53 -2.76 8.14 -0.89
CA LEU A 53 -1.63 8.28 -1.82
C LEU A 53 -1.52 9.70 -2.38
N ARG A 54 -2.63 10.36 -2.69
CA ARG A 54 -2.62 11.75 -3.14
C ARG A 54 -2.14 12.69 -2.03
N ASP A 55 -2.67 12.53 -0.82
CA ASP A 55 -2.26 13.35 0.33
C ASP A 55 -0.77 13.18 0.63
N PHE A 56 -0.28 11.95 0.54
CA PHE A 56 1.15 11.67 0.73
C PHE A 56 2.01 12.31 -0.37
N ALA A 57 1.57 12.23 -1.64
CA ALA A 57 2.26 12.87 -2.74
C ALA A 57 2.37 14.38 -2.54
N ASP A 58 1.30 15.04 -2.11
CA ASP A 58 1.29 16.48 -1.83
C ASP A 58 2.24 16.83 -0.68
N LYS A 59 2.21 16.08 0.41
CA LYS A 59 3.08 16.31 1.57
C LYS A 59 4.55 16.05 1.28
N SER A 60 4.85 15.16 0.34
CA SER A 60 6.22 14.73 0.06
C SER A 60 6.97 15.60 -0.97
N ASN A 61 6.32 16.63 -1.51
CA ASN A 61 6.93 17.49 -2.54
C ASN A 61 8.28 18.08 -2.14
N ASP A 62 8.44 18.48 -0.87
CA ASP A 62 9.66 19.10 -0.34
C ASP A 62 10.52 18.11 0.46
N ALA A 63 10.17 16.83 0.47
CA ALA A 63 10.92 15.83 1.21
C ALA A 63 12.18 15.38 0.45
N ASP A 64 13.29 15.22 1.15
CA ASP A 64 14.52 14.67 0.57
C ASP A 64 14.36 13.19 0.22
N ILE A 65 13.64 12.46 1.07
CA ILE A 65 13.34 11.03 0.87
C ILE A 65 11.86 10.78 1.18
N ALA A 66 11.17 10.17 0.24
CA ALA A 66 9.79 9.72 0.41
C ALA A 66 9.69 8.22 0.08
N VAL A 67 9.22 7.43 1.05
CA VAL A 67 9.11 5.97 0.93
C VAL A 67 7.67 5.54 1.12
N ILE A 68 7.20 4.62 0.28
CA ILE A 68 5.93 3.93 0.47
C ILE A 68 6.22 2.45 0.67
N TYR A 69 5.81 1.92 1.82
CA TYR A 69 5.84 0.50 2.12
C TYR A 69 4.42 -0.07 2.06
N TYR A 70 4.28 -1.21 1.42
CA TYR A 70 2.99 -1.90 1.33
C TYR A 70 3.13 -3.37 1.70
N ALA A 71 2.23 -3.84 2.56
CA ALA A 71 2.05 -5.25 2.88
C ALA A 71 0.59 -5.64 2.65
N GLY A 72 0.35 -6.65 1.82
CA GLY A 72 -0.99 -7.10 1.45
C GLY A 72 -0.99 -7.88 0.15
N HIS A 73 -2.17 -8.16 -0.38
CA HIS A 73 -2.30 -8.77 -1.70
C HIS A 73 -1.89 -7.79 -2.80
N GLY A 74 -1.17 -8.31 -3.78
CA GLY A 74 -0.81 -7.59 -4.99
C GLY A 74 -0.98 -8.50 -6.21
N ILE A 75 -1.12 -7.90 -7.38
CA ILE A 75 -1.22 -8.62 -8.65
C ILE A 75 -0.40 -7.90 -9.71
N GLU A 76 0.25 -8.66 -10.58
CA GLU A 76 0.90 -8.16 -11.78
C GLU A 76 0.03 -8.45 -12.99
N VAL A 77 -0.25 -7.41 -13.79
CA VAL A 77 -0.95 -7.54 -15.08
C VAL A 77 -0.14 -6.78 -16.12
N ASP A 78 0.30 -7.48 -17.15
CA ASP A 78 1.10 -6.92 -18.27
C ASP A 78 2.31 -6.11 -17.80
N GLY A 79 3.03 -6.61 -16.80
CA GLY A 79 4.22 -5.96 -16.25
C GLY A 79 3.93 -4.79 -15.30
N THR A 80 2.68 -4.51 -15.00
CA THR A 80 2.27 -3.49 -14.04
C THR A 80 1.82 -4.13 -12.73
N ASN A 81 2.38 -3.66 -11.62
CA ASN A 81 2.00 -4.11 -10.29
C ASN A 81 0.84 -3.26 -9.73
N TYR A 82 -0.14 -3.93 -9.20
CA TYR A 82 -1.31 -3.32 -8.57
C TYR A 82 -1.40 -3.70 -7.11
N LEU A 83 -1.68 -2.71 -6.25
CA LEU A 83 -2.00 -2.90 -4.85
C LEU A 83 -3.49 -3.19 -4.71
N ILE A 84 -3.84 -4.26 -4.02
CA ILE A 84 -5.23 -4.69 -3.89
C ILE A 84 -5.84 -4.11 -2.61
N PRO A 85 -6.81 -3.21 -2.70
CA PRO A 85 -7.53 -2.71 -1.53
C PRO A 85 -8.46 -3.79 -0.95
N VAL A 86 -8.91 -3.58 0.31
CA VAL A 86 -9.67 -4.61 1.04
C VAL A 86 -11.05 -4.89 0.45
N ASP A 87 -11.63 -3.94 -0.28
CA ASP A 87 -12.96 -4.05 -0.90
C ASP A 87 -12.93 -4.49 -2.38
N ALA A 88 -11.76 -4.80 -2.94
CA ALA A 88 -11.63 -5.19 -4.34
C ALA A 88 -12.36 -6.48 -4.67
N ARG A 89 -13.01 -6.51 -5.84
CA ARG A 89 -13.71 -7.65 -6.42
C ARG A 89 -13.12 -7.97 -7.78
N LEU A 90 -12.03 -8.72 -7.79
CA LEU A 90 -11.28 -9.02 -9.01
C LEU A 90 -11.80 -10.32 -9.63
N ALA A 91 -12.87 -10.23 -10.42
CA ALA A 91 -13.43 -11.38 -11.14
C ALA A 91 -12.75 -11.64 -12.50
N ARG A 92 -12.12 -10.60 -13.09
CA ARG A 92 -11.48 -10.64 -14.42
C ARG A 92 -10.29 -9.69 -14.46
N ASP A 93 -9.35 -9.92 -15.37
CA ASP A 93 -8.12 -9.13 -15.46
C ASP A 93 -8.36 -7.62 -15.63
N PHE A 94 -9.40 -7.23 -16.38
CA PHE A 94 -9.71 -5.82 -16.58
C PHE A 94 -10.33 -5.13 -15.35
N ASP A 95 -10.86 -5.89 -14.39
CA ASP A 95 -11.38 -5.33 -13.13
C ASP A 95 -10.25 -4.75 -12.28
N VAL A 96 -9.00 -5.16 -12.52
CA VAL A 96 -7.83 -4.69 -11.78
C VAL A 96 -7.63 -3.18 -11.92
N GLU A 97 -7.86 -2.61 -13.09
CA GLU A 97 -7.68 -1.17 -13.33
C GLU A 97 -8.68 -0.32 -12.53
N ASP A 98 -9.89 -0.82 -12.32
CA ASP A 98 -10.94 -0.12 -11.59
C ASP A 98 -10.91 -0.40 -10.09
N GLU A 99 -10.60 -1.66 -9.70
CA GLU A 99 -10.72 -2.15 -8.33
C GLU A 99 -9.40 -2.11 -7.54
N ALA A 100 -8.27 -1.94 -8.23
CA ALA A 100 -6.95 -1.87 -7.61
C ALA A 100 -6.25 -0.55 -7.91
N GLU A 101 -5.35 -0.14 -7.04
CA GLU A 101 -4.56 1.05 -7.29
C GLU A 101 -3.31 0.71 -8.07
N ARG A 102 -3.21 1.33 -9.24
CA ARG A 102 -2.01 1.26 -10.09
C ARG A 102 -0.86 1.98 -9.41
N ARG A 103 0.18 1.27 -9.13
CA ARG A 103 1.27 1.86 -8.43
C ARG A 103 2.45 2.23 -9.26
N TYR A 104 2.83 3.42 -9.08
CA TYR A 104 4.16 3.90 -9.38
C TYR A 104 5.16 3.21 -8.45
N CYS A 105 5.43 1.95 -8.71
CA CYS A 105 6.49 1.25 -8.01
C CYS A 105 7.83 1.70 -8.61
N ARG A 106 8.20 2.94 -8.40
CA ARG A 106 9.56 3.43 -8.65
C ARG A 106 10.38 3.50 -7.37
N LEU A 107 9.84 3.10 -6.24
CA LEU A 107 10.54 3.25 -4.97
C LEU A 107 10.40 2.01 -4.13
N ILE A 108 11.49 1.27 -4.10
CA ILE A 108 12.11 0.57 -2.97
C ILE A 108 11.14 -0.10 -2.01
N CYS A 109 11.15 -1.45 -2.09
CA CYS A 109 10.63 -2.37 -1.09
C CYS A 109 9.11 -2.51 -1.02
N CYS A 110 8.51 -3.06 -2.07
CA CYS A 110 7.25 -3.78 -1.92
C CYS A 110 7.56 -5.23 -1.55
N LYS A 111 7.31 -5.60 -0.32
CA LYS A 111 7.16 -7.01 0.03
C LYS A 111 5.73 -7.40 -0.36
N THR A 112 5.53 -7.67 -1.64
CA THR A 112 4.27 -8.21 -2.12
C THR A 112 4.25 -9.68 -1.74
N VAL A 113 3.38 -10.04 -0.82
CA VAL A 113 3.06 -11.45 -0.56
C VAL A 113 1.92 -11.81 -1.50
N CYS A 114 2.26 -12.46 -2.57
CA CYS A 114 1.25 -13.09 -3.45
C CYS A 114 0.65 -14.33 -2.79
#